data_3412abef0ac66781498c6f1ee506db22
#
_entry.id   3412abef0ac66781498c6f1ee506db22
#
_cell.length_a   1.000
_cell.length_b   1.000
_cell.length_c   1.000
_cell.angle_alpha   90.00
_cell.angle_beta   90.00
_cell.angle_gamma   90.00
#
_symmetry.space_group_name_H-M   'P 1'
#
loop_
_entity.id
_entity.type
_entity.pdbx_description
1 polymer ?
#
loop_
_entity_poly.entity_id
_entity_poly.type
_entity_poly.pdbx_seq_one_letter_code
_entity_poly.pdbx_strand_id
1 'polypeptide(L)'
;MANEQWVNSFDEKTDENIKFSHSHEKRIKEIAQIADGKKRIKLTRKTLKYIIIAAVLLALAATTAIATPHFKKYHVNKEQNGYVYTVPGKSKGIDKAPILKYIPNGYKKAEENTSENYASFTYRKNSNEWFSIDKSILKSTMYFNSENNDYEEFEYNGVKYIVYKSDENFYGVIWNDGTYVYDIYGSLTKSDIIKVAKCTK
;
A
#
# COMPACT_ATOMS: atom_id res chain seq x y z
N MET A 1 12.88 0.97 30.45
CA MET A 1 14.11 0.97 31.25
C MET A 1 15.28 0.14 30.63
N ALA A 2 15.25 -0.20 29.35
CA ALA A 2 16.36 -0.95 28.70
C ALA A 2 17.17 -0.12 27.67
N ASN A 3 16.80 1.13 27.42
CA ASN A 3 17.46 1.97 26.41
C ASN A 3 18.49 2.97 26.95
N GLU A 4 18.54 3.19 28.24
CA GLU A 4 19.50 4.13 28.83
C GLU A 4 20.87 3.49 29.15
N GLN A 5 20.92 2.17 29.29
CA GLN A 5 22.19 1.49 29.52
C GLN A 5 23.08 1.35 28.27
N TRP A 6 22.52 1.49 27.08
CA TRP A 6 23.29 1.40 25.83
C TRP A 6 24.03 2.71 25.50
N VAL A 7 23.47 3.84 25.89
CA VAL A 7 24.09 5.15 25.63
C VAL A 7 25.28 5.41 26.54
N ASN A 8 25.25 4.87 27.76
CA ASN A 8 26.32 5.06 28.75
C ASN A 8 27.50 4.07 28.61
N SER A 9 27.43 3.12 27.65
CA SER A 9 28.56 2.22 27.38
C SER A 9 29.56 2.76 26.34
N PHE A 10 29.25 3.91 25.71
CA PHE A 10 30.20 4.66 24.91
C PHE A 10 30.94 5.71 25.76
N ASP A 11 31.33 5.33 26.97
CA ASP A 11 32.20 6.16 27.78
C ASP A 11 33.60 6.25 27.11
N GLU A 12 33.87 7.43 26.60
CA GLU A 12 35.11 8.17 26.59
C GLU A 12 36.37 7.42 27.00
N LYS A 13 36.72 6.38 26.31
CA LYS A 13 38.10 6.09 26.04
C LYS A 13 38.41 6.60 24.65
N THR A 14 38.37 7.91 24.47
CA THR A 14 39.12 8.56 23.41
C THR A 14 40.58 8.23 23.68
N ASP A 15 41.09 7.28 22.94
CA ASP A 15 42.55 7.05 22.87
C ASP A 15 43.16 8.33 22.39
N GLU A 16 43.71 9.12 23.34
CA GLU A 16 44.43 10.38 23.09
C GLU A 16 45.65 10.21 22.15
N ASN A 17 45.87 8.99 21.64
CA ASN A 17 47.04 8.65 20.82
C ASN A 17 46.75 8.28 19.39
N ILE A 18 45.54 8.46 18.89
CA ILE A 18 45.27 8.23 17.45
C ILE A 18 45.81 9.41 16.63
N LYS A 19 47.08 9.30 16.20
CA LYS A 19 47.65 10.25 15.23
C LYS A 19 47.12 9.91 13.84
N PHE A 20 46.18 10.72 13.37
CA PHE A 20 45.73 10.66 11.99
C PHE A 20 46.86 10.98 11.02
N SER A 21 46.89 10.34 9.83
CA SER A 21 47.86 10.67 8.81
C SER A 21 47.68 12.13 8.38
N HIS A 22 48.74 12.78 7.97
CA HIS A 22 48.72 14.18 7.51
C HIS A 22 47.71 14.41 6.37
N SER A 23 47.47 13.43 5.53
CA SER A 23 46.46 13.45 4.48
C SER A 23 45.03 13.43 5.05
N HIS A 24 44.80 12.74 6.15
CA HIS A 24 43.50 12.67 6.80
C HIS A 24 43.15 13.98 7.51
N GLU A 25 44.09 14.55 8.26
CA GLU A 25 43.95 15.86 8.90
C GLU A 25 43.68 16.97 7.89
N LYS A 26 44.38 16.94 6.73
CA LYS A 26 44.12 17.87 5.66
C LYS A 26 42.70 17.77 5.11
N ARG A 27 42.17 16.55 4.91
CA ARG A 27 40.81 16.33 4.46
C ARG A 27 39.78 16.82 5.46
N ILE A 28 39.96 16.56 6.76
CA ILE A 28 39.06 17.06 7.81
C ILE A 28 39.01 18.59 7.81
N LYS A 29 40.19 19.26 7.73
CA LYS A 29 40.27 20.74 7.64
C LYS A 29 39.58 21.27 6.40
N GLU A 30 39.72 20.60 5.25
CA GLU A 30 39.04 20.99 4.01
C GLU A 30 37.51 20.85 4.14
N ILE A 31 37.00 19.76 4.75
CA ILE A 31 35.58 19.54 5.00
C ILE A 31 35.03 20.61 5.95
N ALA A 32 35.72 20.89 7.04
CA ALA A 32 35.34 21.95 7.99
C ALA A 32 35.26 23.33 7.31
N GLN A 33 36.23 23.69 6.45
CA GLN A 33 36.20 24.94 5.68
C GLN A 33 35.04 25.05 4.71
N ILE A 34 34.61 23.91 4.14
CA ILE A 34 33.43 23.84 3.27
C ILE A 34 32.16 24.02 4.10
N ALA A 35 32.06 23.36 5.26
CA ALA A 35 30.91 23.47 6.17
C ALA A 35 30.75 24.91 6.71
N ASP A 36 31.86 25.61 7.02
CA ASP A 36 31.87 27.00 7.43
C ASP A 36 31.60 27.99 6.26
N GLY A 37 31.35 27.52 5.05
CA GLY A 37 31.14 28.37 3.88
C GLY A 37 32.36 29.15 3.39
N LYS A 38 33.53 28.93 4.01
CA LYS A 38 34.81 29.63 3.68
C LYS A 38 35.43 29.14 2.39
N LYS A 39 35.06 27.93 1.92
CA LYS A 39 35.58 27.35 0.69
C LYS A 39 34.44 26.88 -0.18
N ARG A 40 34.32 27.40 -1.39
CA ARG A 40 33.32 26.96 -2.36
C ARG A 40 33.84 25.74 -3.15
N ILE A 41 33.04 24.69 -3.21
CA ILE A 41 33.35 23.53 -4.04
C ILE A 41 33.14 23.92 -5.52
N LYS A 42 34.21 23.96 -6.30
CA LYS A 42 34.12 24.10 -7.77
C LYS A 42 33.71 22.75 -8.36
N LEU A 43 32.42 22.55 -8.56
CA LEU A 43 31.91 21.38 -9.26
C LEU A 43 32.23 21.47 -10.73
N THR A 44 32.93 20.45 -11.26
CA THR A 44 33.10 20.33 -12.72
C THR A 44 31.76 19.95 -13.37
N ARG A 45 31.58 20.29 -14.65
CA ARG A 45 30.37 19.90 -15.40
C ARG A 45 30.14 18.38 -15.37
N LYS A 46 31.19 17.57 -15.33
CA LYS A 46 31.11 16.11 -15.20
C LYS A 46 30.56 15.70 -13.83
N THR A 47 31.12 16.25 -12.75
CA THR A 47 30.68 15.96 -11.36
C THR A 47 29.22 16.37 -11.15
N LEU A 48 28.80 17.53 -11.68
CA LEU A 48 27.41 17.97 -11.59
C LEU A 48 26.45 17.00 -12.29
N LYS A 49 26.80 16.48 -13.48
CA LYS A 49 25.99 15.47 -14.17
C LYS A 49 25.81 14.20 -13.33
N TYR A 50 26.87 13.68 -12.70
CA TYR A 50 26.76 12.50 -11.84
C TYR A 50 25.91 12.75 -10.58
N ILE A 51 25.99 13.93 -9.97
CA ILE A 51 25.15 14.30 -8.84
C ILE A 51 23.68 14.34 -9.24
N ILE A 52 23.37 14.92 -10.41
CA ILE A 52 21.98 14.96 -10.91
C ILE A 52 21.46 13.55 -11.20
N ILE A 53 22.27 12.70 -11.85
CA ILE A 53 21.89 11.31 -12.11
C ILE A 53 21.64 10.55 -10.80
N ALA A 54 22.53 10.69 -9.81
CA ALA A 54 22.37 10.07 -8.51
C ALA A 54 21.12 10.56 -7.78
N ALA A 55 20.83 11.87 -7.82
CA ALA A 55 19.62 12.45 -7.23
C ALA A 55 18.33 11.93 -7.90
N VAL A 56 18.34 11.79 -9.25
CA VAL A 56 17.21 11.22 -9.99
C VAL A 56 17.00 9.75 -9.63
N LEU A 57 18.07 8.96 -9.55
CA LEU A 57 18.00 7.55 -9.16
C LEU A 57 17.51 7.38 -7.72
N LEU A 58 17.95 8.22 -6.78
CA LEU A 58 17.45 8.23 -5.41
C LEU A 58 15.98 8.64 -5.33
N ALA A 59 15.56 9.64 -6.11
CA ALA A 59 14.16 10.03 -6.18
C ALA A 59 13.27 8.90 -6.75
N LEU A 60 13.73 8.21 -7.80
CA LEU A 60 13.03 7.04 -8.35
C LEU A 60 12.98 5.88 -7.35
N ALA A 61 14.07 5.60 -6.65
CA ALA A 61 14.09 4.57 -5.61
C ALA A 61 13.16 4.93 -4.42
N ALA A 62 13.12 6.18 -4.01
CA ALA A 62 12.22 6.65 -2.96
C ALA A 62 10.75 6.55 -3.39
N THR A 63 10.42 6.89 -4.64
CA THR A 63 9.04 6.77 -5.14
C THR A 63 8.60 5.32 -5.27
N THR A 64 9.49 4.39 -5.64
CA THR A 64 9.16 2.96 -5.66
C THR A 64 9.01 2.38 -4.26
N ALA A 65 9.81 2.82 -3.29
CA ALA A 65 9.68 2.38 -1.89
C ALA A 65 8.38 2.88 -1.22
N ILE A 66 7.88 4.06 -1.60
CA ILE A 66 6.60 4.59 -1.12
C ILE A 66 5.41 3.93 -1.84
N ALA A 67 5.63 3.45 -3.06
CA ALA A 67 4.61 2.85 -3.91
C ALA A 67 4.48 1.33 -3.79
N THR A 68 5.25 0.66 -2.93
CA THR A 68 5.02 -0.76 -2.67
C THR A 68 3.79 -0.91 -1.77
N PRO A 69 2.63 -1.22 -2.33
CA PRO A 69 1.46 -1.48 -1.52
C PRO A 69 1.72 -2.76 -0.75
N HIS A 70 1.40 -2.72 0.52
CA HIS A 70 1.54 -3.86 1.41
C HIS A 70 0.39 -4.86 1.20
N PHE A 71 0.21 -5.35 -0.04
CA PHE A 71 -0.73 -6.46 -0.20
C PHE A 71 -0.10 -7.76 0.28
N LYS A 72 -0.88 -8.63 0.89
CA LYS A 72 -0.44 -9.97 1.27
C LYS A 72 -0.77 -10.97 0.16
N LYS A 73 0.06 -12.00 0.04
CA LYS A 73 -0.27 -13.15 -0.80
C LYS A 73 -1.61 -13.70 -0.38
N TYR A 74 -2.45 -14.02 -1.35
CA TYR A 74 -3.75 -14.64 -1.16
C TYR A 74 -3.77 -16.02 -1.83
N HIS A 75 -4.74 -16.81 -1.47
CA HIS A 75 -5.03 -18.10 -2.08
C HIS A 75 -6.44 -18.06 -2.63
N VAL A 76 -6.62 -18.58 -3.83
CA VAL A 76 -7.93 -18.79 -4.45
C VAL A 76 -8.05 -20.29 -4.69
N ASN A 77 -8.99 -20.91 -4.01
CA ASN A 77 -9.29 -22.33 -4.15
C ASN A 77 -10.62 -22.50 -4.85
N LYS A 78 -10.65 -23.34 -5.88
CA LYS A 78 -11.90 -23.72 -6.54
C LYS A 78 -12.64 -24.71 -5.65
N GLU A 79 -13.91 -24.45 -5.41
CA GLU A 79 -14.85 -25.33 -4.73
C GLU A 79 -15.97 -25.75 -5.67
N GLN A 80 -16.90 -26.59 -5.18
CA GLN A 80 -17.95 -27.16 -6.01
C GLN A 80 -18.84 -26.10 -6.68
N ASN A 81 -19.11 -24.99 -6.00
CA ASN A 81 -20.03 -23.94 -6.44
C ASN A 81 -19.38 -22.55 -6.51
N GLY A 82 -18.07 -22.47 -6.76
CA GLY A 82 -17.39 -21.18 -6.86
C GLY A 82 -15.95 -21.21 -6.39
N TYR A 83 -15.51 -20.08 -5.86
CA TYR A 83 -14.14 -19.91 -5.39
C TYR A 83 -14.09 -19.34 -3.98
N VAL A 84 -13.05 -19.71 -3.27
CA VAL A 84 -12.74 -19.22 -1.93
C VAL A 84 -11.48 -18.37 -1.98
N TYR A 85 -11.60 -17.11 -1.63
CA TYR A 85 -10.48 -16.20 -1.49
C TYR A 85 -10.08 -16.11 -0.02
N THR A 86 -8.83 -16.38 0.26
CA THR A 86 -8.28 -16.33 1.63
C THR A 86 -6.96 -15.58 1.67
N VAL A 87 -6.79 -14.70 2.64
CA VAL A 87 -5.55 -14.00 2.90
C VAL A 87 -5.03 -14.42 4.28
N PRO A 88 -3.88 -15.10 4.34
CA PRO A 88 -3.30 -15.48 5.62
C PRO A 88 -2.81 -14.23 6.38
N GLY A 89 -3.08 -14.19 7.67
CA GLY A 89 -2.56 -13.11 8.51
C GLY A 89 -3.43 -12.79 9.70
N LYS A 90 -3.01 -11.77 10.42
CA LYS A 90 -3.77 -11.18 11.53
C LYS A 90 -3.98 -9.71 11.20
N SER A 91 -5.18 -9.21 11.34
CA SER A 91 -5.50 -7.78 11.38
C SER A 91 -6.01 -7.40 12.76
N LYS A 92 -5.90 -6.13 13.06
CA LYS A 92 -6.67 -5.51 14.14
C LYS A 92 -8.13 -5.47 13.71
N GLY A 93 -9.03 -5.29 14.66
CA GLY A 93 -10.43 -5.01 14.36
C GLY A 93 -10.59 -3.81 13.42
N ILE A 94 -11.74 -3.70 12.78
CA ILE A 94 -12.03 -2.61 11.85
C ILE A 94 -12.26 -1.32 12.65
N ASP A 95 -11.34 -0.39 12.52
CA ASP A 95 -11.36 0.91 13.18
C ASP A 95 -12.02 2.01 12.35
N LYS A 96 -12.07 1.83 11.04
CA LYS A 96 -12.61 2.82 10.08
C LYS A 96 -13.34 2.16 8.93
N ALA A 97 -14.45 2.80 8.56
CA ALA A 97 -15.18 2.49 7.33
C ALA A 97 -14.29 2.62 6.09
N PRO A 98 -14.53 1.83 5.04
CA PRO A 98 -13.89 2.05 3.73
C PRO A 98 -14.29 3.42 3.18
N ILE A 99 -13.31 4.14 2.63
CA ILE A 99 -13.52 5.47 2.04
C ILE A 99 -13.59 5.31 0.53
N LEU A 100 -14.77 5.54 -0.04
CA LEU A 100 -14.97 5.59 -1.48
C LEU A 100 -14.70 7.01 -1.99
N LYS A 101 -13.65 7.17 -2.79
CA LYS A 101 -13.34 8.44 -3.47
C LYS A 101 -14.14 8.64 -4.75
N TYR A 102 -14.78 7.61 -5.24
CA TYR A 102 -15.64 7.63 -6.40
C TYR A 102 -16.91 6.81 -6.11
N ILE A 103 -18.05 7.44 -6.31
CA ILE A 103 -19.38 6.82 -6.29
C ILE A 103 -20.03 7.13 -7.63
N PRO A 104 -20.55 6.14 -8.37
CA PRO A 104 -21.21 6.39 -9.65
C PRO A 104 -22.43 7.31 -9.49
N ASN A 105 -22.73 8.07 -10.54
CA ASN A 105 -23.83 9.04 -10.51
C ASN A 105 -25.17 8.39 -10.16
N GLY A 106 -25.90 9.04 -9.27
CA GLY A 106 -27.23 8.62 -8.82
C GLY A 106 -27.22 7.64 -7.64
N TYR A 107 -26.09 7.03 -7.32
CA TYR A 107 -25.98 6.15 -6.16
C TYR A 107 -25.82 6.93 -4.87
N LYS A 108 -26.53 6.51 -3.82
CA LYS A 108 -26.45 7.08 -2.48
C LYS A 108 -26.31 5.95 -1.46
N LYS A 109 -25.60 6.20 -0.37
CA LYS A 109 -25.50 5.23 0.72
C LYS A 109 -26.89 5.00 1.31
N ALA A 110 -27.33 3.75 1.32
CA ALA A 110 -28.64 3.31 1.77
C ALA A 110 -28.57 2.55 3.10
N GLU A 111 -27.54 1.70 3.25
CA GLU A 111 -27.44 0.82 4.41
C GLU A 111 -25.99 0.80 4.91
N GLU A 112 -25.83 0.57 6.20
CA GLU A 112 -24.56 0.41 6.88
C GLU A 112 -24.69 -0.67 7.95
N ASN A 113 -23.76 -1.62 7.94
CA ASN A 113 -23.62 -2.64 8.96
C ASN A 113 -22.14 -2.73 9.37
N THR A 114 -21.85 -2.51 10.64
CA THR A 114 -20.47 -2.49 11.14
C THR A 114 -20.34 -3.30 12.41
N SER A 115 -19.31 -4.13 12.46
CA SER A 115 -18.89 -4.89 13.64
C SER A 115 -17.38 -4.77 13.82
N GLU A 116 -16.85 -5.41 14.85
CA GLU A 116 -15.39 -5.42 15.11
C GLU A 116 -14.57 -5.99 13.93
N ASN A 117 -15.10 -6.97 13.22
CA ASN A 117 -14.37 -7.74 12.21
C ASN A 117 -14.85 -7.52 10.77
N TYR A 118 -15.92 -6.76 10.60
CA TYR A 118 -16.60 -6.60 9.32
C TYR A 118 -17.33 -5.27 9.26
N ALA A 119 -17.27 -4.61 8.10
CA ALA A 119 -18.06 -3.43 7.80
C ALA A 119 -18.59 -3.53 6.37
N SER A 120 -19.89 -3.29 6.20
CA SER A 120 -20.60 -3.35 4.93
C SER A 120 -21.39 -2.07 4.69
N PHE A 121 -21.30 -1.53 3.48
CA PHE A 121 -22.03 -0.33 3.07
C PHE A 121 -22.70 -0.60 1.74
N THR A 122 -24.03 -0.47 1.72
CA THR A 122 -24.82 -0.62 0.50
C THR A 122 -25.16 0.75 -0.08
N TYR A 123 -24.92 0.90 -1.38
CA TYR A 123 -25.28 2.08 -2.16
C TYR A 123 -26.37 1.70 -3.16
N ARG A 124 -27.43 2.52 -3.24
CA ARG A 124 -28.56 2.28 -4.14
C ARG A 124 -28.79 3.50 -5.03
N LYS A 125 -29.13 3.23 -6.28
CA LYS A 125 -29.64 4.21 -7.22
C LYS A 125 -31.18 4.08 -7.33
N ASN A 126 -31.67 2.83 -7.32
CA ASN A 126 -33.08 2.45 -7.27
C ASN A 126 -33.21 1.03 -6.72
N SER A 127 -34.38 0.40 -6.79
CA SER A 127 -34.62 -0.95 -6.28
C SER A 127 -33.76 -2.03 -6.94
N ASN A 128 -33.40 -1.85 -8.21
CA ASN A 128 -32.69 -2.86 -9.01
C ASN A 128 -31.20 -2.52 -9.21
N GLU A 129 -30.82 -1.27 -9.04
CA GLU A 129 -29.45 -0.81 -9.22
C GLU A 129 -28.82 -0.48 -7.86
N TRP A 130 -27.91 -1.34 -7.43
CA TRP A 130 -27.22 -1.23 -6.16
C TRP A 130 -25.84 -1.87 -6.23
N PHE A 131 -24.98 -1.53 -5.29
CA PHE A 131 -23.75 -2.25 -4.98
C PHE A 131 -23.44 -2.15 -3.50
N SER A 132 -22.75 -3.14 -2.98
CA SER A 132 -22.17 -3.13 -1.62
C SER A 132 -20.66 -3.03 -1.70
N ILE A 133 -20.08 -2.48 -0.65
CA ILE A 133 -18.66 -2.61 -0.36
C ILE A 133 -18.49 -3.18 1.02
N ASP A 134 -17.74 -4.24 1.09
CA ASP A 134 -17.45 -4.98 2.31
C ASP A 134 -15.96 -4.84 2.64
N LYS A 135 -15.67 -4.62 3.90
CA LYS A 135 -14.33 -4.61 4.48
C LYS A 135 -14.29 -5.62 5.60
N SER A 136 -13.35 -6.53 5.55
CA SER A 136 -13.17 -7.56 6.59
C SER A 136 -11.73 -7.68 7.02
N ILE A 137 -11.54 -8.22 8.22
CA ILE A 137 -10.20 -8.53 8.72
C ILE A 137 -9.54 -9.59 7.82
N LEU A 138 -8.20 -9.60 7.78
CA LEU A 138 -7.45 -10.72 7.20
C LEU A 138 -7.87 -12.02 7.91
N LYS A 139 -7.71 -13.16 7.27
CA LYS A 139 -8.20 -14.46 7.73
C LYS A 139 -9.71 -14.68 7.51
N SER A 140 -10.46 -13.65 7.13
CA SER A 140 -11.81 -13.85 6.66
C SER A 140 -11.78 -14.61 5.33
N THR A 141 -12.73 -15.51 5.17
CA THR A 141 -12.92 -16.25 3.93
C THR A 141 -13.99 -15.56 3.12
N MET A 142 -13.67 -15.15 1.89
CA MET A 142 -14.62 -14.57 0.96
C MET A 142 -15.01 -15.64 -0.07
N TYR A 143 -16.30 -15.86 -0.20
CA TYR A 143 -16.85 -16.73 -1.23
C TYR A 143 -17.33 -15.90 -2.40
N PHE A 144 -16.96 -16.27 -3.62
CA PHE A 144 -17.54 -15.69 -4.81
C PHE A 144 -17.99 -16.78 -5.76
N ASN A 145 -19.21 -16.62 -6.24
CA ASN A 145 -19.81 -17.57 -7.18
C ASN A 145 -19.32 -17.26 -8.60
N SER A 146 -18.87 -18.29 -9.27
CA SER A 146 -18.51 -18.21 -10.69
C SER A 146 -18.89 -19.50 -11.41
N GLU A 147 -20.13 -19.97 -11.17
CA GLU A 147 -20.60 -21.28 -11.67
C GLU A 147 -20.30 -21.52 -13.16
N ASN A 148 -20.28 -20.46 -13.98
CA ASN A 148 -20.03 -20.55 -15.40
C ASN A 148 -18.92 -19.61 -15.90
N ASN A 149 -18.23 -18.88 -15.04
CA ASN A 149 -17.25 -17.89 -15.48
C ASN A 149 -15.98 -17.97 -14.64
N ASP A 150 -14.85 -17.91 -15.33
CA ASP A 150 -13.57 -17.71 -14.70
C ASP A 150 -13.51 -16.27 -14.14
N TYR A 151 -12.66 -16.08 -13.14
CA TYR A 151 -12.31 -14.74 -12.67
C TYR A 151 -11.13 -14.19 -13.48
N GLU A 152 -10.99 -12.88 -13.51
CA GLU A 152 -9.85 -12.20 -14.11
C GLU A 152 -9.01 -11.52 -13.02
N GLU A 153 -7.69 -11.57 -13.17
CA GLU A 153 -6.79 -10.84 -12.32
C GLU A 153 -6.24 -9.60 -13.04
N PHE A 154 -6.15 -8.49 -12.34
CA PHE A 154 -5.39 -7.32 -12.81
C PHE A 154 -4.62 -6.69 -11.65
N GLU A 155 -3.61 -5.91 -11.98
CA GLU A 155 -2.81 -5.16 -11.00
C GLU A 155 -2.97 -3.65 -11.23
N TYR A 156 -3.15 -2.91 -10.14
CA TYR A 156 -3.19 -1.47 -10.17
C TYR A 156 -2.50 -0.90 -8.92
N ASN A 157 -1.52 0.00 -9.13
CA ASN A 157 -0.69 0.54 -8.05
C ASN A 157 -0.07 -0.54 -7.15
N GLY A 158 0.32 -1.69 -7.76
CA GLY A 158 0.92 -2.83 -7.08
C GLY A 158 -0.05 -3.64 -6.18
N VAL A 159 -1.34 -3.32 -6.18
CA VAL A 159 -2.38 -4.15 -5.56
C VAL A 159 -2.97 -5.07 -6.63
N LYS A 160 -3.13 -6.35 -6.30
CA LYS A 160 -3.80 -7.33 -7.15
C LYS A 160 -5.27 -7.38 -6.83
N TYR A 161 -6.07 -7.33 -7.88
CA TYR A 161 -7.53 -7.37 -7.83
C TYR A 161 -8.03 -8.60 -8.60
N ILE A 162 -9.05 -9.24 -8.05
CA ILE A 162 -9.80 -10.30 -8.72
C ILE A 162 -11.15 -9.72 -9.14
N VAL A 163 -11.48 -9.80 -10.41
CA VAL A 163 -12.79 -9.45 -10.94
C VAL A 163 -13.52 -10.72 -11.30
N TYR A 164 -14.73 -10.85 -10.84
CA TYR A 164 -15.59 -11.99 -11.15
C TYR A 164 -16.98 -11.53 -11.59
N LYS A 165 -17.64 -12.37 -12.35
CA LYS A 165 -19.03 -12.20 -12.75
C LYS A 165 -19.85 -13.29 -12.08
N SER A 166 -20.77 -12.91 -11.20
CA SER A 166 -21.56 -13.85 -10.41
C SER A 166 -22.75 -14.41 -11.20
N ASP A 167 -23.43 -13.56 -11.94
CA ASP A 167 -24.47 -13.92 -12.91
C ASP A 167 -24.51 -12.88 -14.04
N GLU A 168 -25.54 -12.92 -14.88
CA GLU A 168 -25.59 -12.07 -16.09
C GLU A 168 -25.45 -10.57 -15.80
N ASN A 169 -25.92 -10.10 -14.64
CA ASN A 169 -26.04 -8.67 -14.31
C ASN A 169 -25.16 -8.21 -13.14
N PHE A 170 -24.42 -9.12 -12.50
CA PHE A 170 -23.66 -8.79 -11.28
C PHE A 170 -22.18 -9.06 -11.44
N TYR A 171 -21.41 -8.07 -11.09
CA TYR A 171 -19.95 -8.15 -11.01
C TYR A 171 -19.47 -7.98 -9.56
N GLY A 172 -18.32 -8.56 -9.27
CA GLY A 172 -17.61 -8.35 -8.03
C GLY A 172 -16.13 -8.10 -8.25
N VAL A 173 -15.51 -7.43 -7.28
CA VAL A 173 -14.06 -7.17 -7.24
C VAL A 173 -13.55 -7.40 -5.83
N ILE A 174 -12.62 -8.34 -5.67
CA ILE A 174 -11.97 -8.66 -4.40
C ILE A 174 -10.51 -8.24 -4.43
N TRP A 175 -10.01 -7.65 -3.34
CA TRP A 175 -8.59 -7.36 -3.14
C TRP A 175 -8.25 -7.29 -1.65
N ASN A 176 -6.97 -7.17 -1.34
CA ASN A 176 -6.51 -6.82 0.01
C ASN A 176 -5.44 -5.72 -0.06
N ASP A 177 -5.38 -4.91 0.99
CA ASP A 177 -4.37 -3.85 1.17
C ASP A 177 -3.24 -4.25 2.12
N GLY A 178 -3.15 -5.54 2.47
CA GLY A 178 -2.21 -6.08 3.44
C GLY A 178 -2.67 -5.98 4.90
N THR A 179 -3.74 -5.26 5.17
CA THR A 179 -4.35 -5.10 6.51
C THR A 179 -5.76 -5.65 6.55
N TYR A 180 -6.54 -5.40 5.50
CA TYR A 180 -7.94 -5.81 5.37
C TYR A 180 -8.19 -6.44 3.99
N VAL A 181 -9.25 -7.22 3.91
CA VAL A 181 -9.83 -7.72 2.66
C VAL A 181 -11.04 -6.85 2.33
N TYR A 182 -11.16 -6.53 1.05
CA TYR A 182 -12.28 -5.77 0.51
C TYR A 182 -12.97 -6.58 -0.57
N ASP A 183 -14.28 -6.45 -0.64
CA ASP A 183 -15.12 -6.95 -1.71
C ASP A 183 -16.12 -5.87 -2.11
N ILE A 184 -16.28 -5.65 -3.41
CA ILE A 184 -17.36 -4.83 -3.96
C ILE A 184 -18.17 -5.75 -4.86
N TYR A 185 -19.47 -5.77 -4.66
CA TYR A 185 -20.38 -6.60 -5.41
C TYR A 185 -21.68 -5.87 -5.72
N GLY A 186 -22.23 -6.06 -6.92
CA GLY A 186 -23.51 -5.46 -7.28
C GLY A 186 -23.79 -5.34 -8.77
N SER A 187 -24.83 -4.59 -9.11
CA SER A 187 -25.36 -4.41 -10.46
C SER A 187 -24.58 -3.36 -11.30
N LEU A 188 -23.42 -2.94 -10.84
CA LEU A 188 -22.56 -2.04 -11.61
C LEU A 188 -22.00 -2.73 -12.86
N THR A 189 -21.74 -1.96 -13.90
CA THR A 189 -20.95 -2.48 -15.04
C THR A 189 -19.55 -2.89 -14.58
N LYS A 190 -18.91 -3.83 -15.32
CA LYS A 190 -17.53 -4.24 -15.05
C LYS A 190 -16.57 -3.03 -14.95
N SER A 191 -16.75 -2.04 -15.82
CA SER A 191 -15.92 -0.82 -15.82
C SER A 191 -16.11 0.01 -14.55
N ASP A 192 -17.37 0.22 -14.15
CA ASP A 192 -17.68 1.07 -12.99
C ASP A 192 -17.24 0.41 -11.68
N ILE A 193 -17.48 -0.92 -11.52
CA ILE A 193 -17.09 -1.62 -10.29
C ILE A 193 -15.56 -1.62 -10.11
N ILE A 194 -14.80 -1.80 -11.20
CA ILE A 194 -13.33 -1.67 -11.19
C ILE A 194 -12.92 -0.25 -10.81
N LYS A 195 -13.60 0.77 -11.32
CA LYS A 195 -13.31 2.16 -10.99
C LYS A 195 -13.57 2.47 -9.52
N VAL A 196 -14.69 1.98 -8.96
CA VAL A 196 -14.98 2.10 -7.53
C VAL A 196 -13.88 1.43 -6.72
N ALA A 197 -13.48 0.20 -7.05
CA ALA A 197 -12.44 -0.54 -6.35
C ALA A 197 -11.09 0.22 -6.34
N LYS A 198 -10.65 0.72 -7.49
CA LYS A 198 -9.40 1.51 -7.63
C LYS A 198 -9.42 2.82 -6.84
N CYS A 199 -10.60 3.37 -6.59
CA CYS A 199 -10.80 4.62 -5.86
C CYS A 199 -11.16 4.41 -4.38
N THR A 200 -11.13 3.19 -3.87
CA THR A 200 -11.38 2.85 -2.46
C THR A 200 -10.09 2.88 -1.63
N LYS A 201 -10.21 3.33 -0.36
CA LYS A 201 -9.14 3.35 0.64
C LYS A 201 -9.62 2.82 1.97
#